data_5b43b572104fc00a97db30c47d87b277
#
_entry.id   5b43b572104fc00a97db30c47d87b277
#
_cell.length_a   1.000
_cell.length_b   1.000
_cell.length_c   1.000
_cell.angle_alpha   90.00
_cell.angle_beta   90.00
_cell.angle_gamma   90.00
#
_symmetry.space_group_name_H-M   'P 1'
#
loop_
_entity.id
_entity.type
_entity.pdbx_description
1 polymer ?
#
loop_
_entity_poly.entity_id
_entity_poly.type
_entity_poly.pdbx_seq_one_letter_code
_entity_poly.pdbx_strand_id
1 'polypeptide(L)'
;MPKKNDKTAGGKRDQLIDTALRLFARHGYRATGIDTILAEAGVAKMTLYHHFKSKDELIVAALRRRDADWRAWFMGRVAKRAATPRERLFAVFDVLEEWFRNQDYHGCSFGQAASEFRDPKHAVHKMASEHKQQMLGYFRELAAAAGAKDPELLAKQMDLLVEGAIIHMEVFREPEVARIADDAAQKLVDEALS
;
A
#
# COMPACT_ATOMS: atom_id res chain seq x y z
N MET A 1 3.14 0.23 12.06
CA MET A 1 4.50 0.06 11.50
C MET A 1 5.41 -0.49 12.55
N PRO A 2 6.29 -1.47 12.28
CA PRO A 2 7.25 -1.92 13.26
C PRO A 2 8.21 -0.79 13.61
N LYS A 3 8.55 -0.70 14.89
CA LYS A 3 9.50 0.25 15.48
C LYS A 3 10.85 0.16 14.77
N LYS A 4 11.51 1.33 14.62
CA LYS A 4 12.97 1.43 14.42
C LYS A 4 13.69 0.47 15.37
N ASN A 5 14.14 -0.66 14.86
CA ASN A 5 15.36 -1.35 15.30
C ASN A 5 15.57 -2.56 14.38
N ASP A 6 16.46 -2.41 13.41
CA ASP A 6 17.63 -3.26 13.28
C ASP A 6 18.54 -2.67 12.20
N LYS A 7 19.50 -1.88 12.65
CA LYS A 7 20.69 -1.60 11.88
C LYS A 7 21.54 -2.87 11.97
N THR A 8 21.44 -3.77 11.02
CA THR A 8 22.49 -4.74 10.65
C THR A 8 21.90 -5.98 9.96
N ALA A 9 21.51 -5.91 8.69
CA ALA A 9 21.48 -7.06 7.79
C ALA A 9 21.28 -6.68 6.32
N GLY A 10 20.95 -5.41 6.02
CA GLY A 10 20.80 -4.96 4.63
C GLY A 10 22.10 -4.35 4.13
N GLY A 11 22.63 -4.89 3.02
CA GLY A 11 23.76 -4.25 2.33
C GLY A 11 23.42 -2.85 1.84
N LYS A 12 24.38 -2.17 1.17
CA LYS A 12 24.17 -0.82 0.59
C LYS A 12 22.93 -0.70 -0.29
N ARG A 13 22.49 -1.80 -0.91
CA ARG A 13 21.27 -1.88 -1.69
C ARG A 13 20.02 -1.63 -0.84
N ASP A 14 19.89 -2.28 0.31
CA ASP A 14 18.74 -2.11 1.20
C ASP A 14 18.74 -0.73 1.84
N GLN A 15 19.91 -0.21 2.19
CA GLN A 15 20.08 1.15 2.70
C GLN A 15 19.57 2.20 1.68
N LEU A 16 19.85 2.01 0.40
CA LEU A 16 19.33 2.86 -0.68
C LEU A 16 17.81 2.75 -0.82
N ILE A 17 17.26 1.53 -0.77
CA ILE A 17 15.82 1.27 -0.86
C ILE A 17 15.09 1.93 0.32
N ASP A 18 15.54 1.72 1.55
CA ASP A 18 14.88 2.25 2.75
C ASP A 18 14.91 3.79 2.79
N THR A 19 16.05 4.37 2.37
CA THR A 19 16.17 5.83 2.24
C THR A 19 15.26 6.37 1.15
N ALA A 20 15.24 5.73 -0.01
CA ALA A 20 14.38 6.11 -1.13
C ALA A 20 12.89 6.03 -0.76
N LEU A 21 12.45 4.97 -0.06
CA LEU A 21 11.08 4.82 0.42
C LEU A 21 10.64 6.01 1.29
N ARG A 22 11.47 6.42 2.26
CA ARG A 22 11.16 7.56 3.14
C ARG A 22 11.06 8.87 2.37
N LEU A 23 11.99 9.11 1.44
CA LEU A 23 12.02 10.33 0.65
C LEU A 23 10.86 10.39 -0.36
N PHE A 24 10.56 9.29 -1.05
CA PHE A 24 9.45 9.20 -1.98
C PHE A 24 8.11 9.43 -1.29
N ALA A 25 7.91 8.86 -0.10
CA ALA A 25 6.68 9.06 0.66
C ALA A 25 6.47 10.52 1.08
N ARG A 26 7.55 11.28 1.34
CA ARG A 26 7.47 12.68 1.78
C ARG A 26 7.39 13.67 0.62
N HIS A 27 8.13 13.42 -0.46
CA HIS A 27 8.37 14.42 -1.50
C HIS A 27 7.85 14.00 -2.88
N GLY A 28 7.38 12.77 -3.02
CA GLY A 28 7.00 12.19 -4.31
C GLY A 28 8.18 11.60 -5.08
N TYR A 29 7.86 10.83 -6.11
CA TYR A 29 8.85 10.09 -6.87
C TYR A 29 9.66 10.99 -7.80
N ARG A 30 9.00 11.88 -8.54
CA ARG A 30 9.66 12.75 -9.52
C ARG A 30 10.51 13.83 -8.86
N ALA A 31 10.00 14.43 -7.79
CA ALA A 31 10.66 15.52 -7.08
C ALA A 31 11.89 15.06 -6.28
N THR A 32 11.96 13.79 -5.88
CA THR A 32 13.11 13.25 -5.14
C THR A 32 14.28 12.97 -6.09
N GLY A 33 15.36 13.72 -5.97
CA GLY A 33 16.59 13.54 -6.79
C GLY A 33 17.45 12.38 -6.32
N ILE A 34 18.23 11.78 -7.25
CA ILE A 34 19.21 10.73 -6.90
C ILE A 34 20.25 11.26 -5.92
N ASP A 35 20.75 12.48 -6.15
CA ASP A 35 21.81 13.06 -5.30
C ASP A 35 21.30 13.28 -3.85
N THR A 36 20.02 13.62 -3.65
CA THR A 36 19.39 13.70 -2.34
C THR A 36 19.35 12.33 -1.66
N ILE A 37 18.97 11.28 -2.42
CA ILE A 37 18.95 9.90 -1.89
C ILE A 37 20.35 9.45 -1.48
N LEU A 38 21.35 9.75 -2.30
CA LEU A 38 22.75 9.39 -2.03
C LEU A 38 23.29 10.09 -0.77
N ALA A 39 23.03 11.41 -0.66
CA ALA A 39 23.46 12.20 0.49
C ALA A 39 22.84 11.67 1.78
N GLU A 40 21.53 11.41 1.79
CA GLU A 40 20.83 10.92 2.97
C GLU A 40 21.14 9.46 3.31
N ALA A 41 21.38 8.63 2.29
CA ALA A 41 21.81 7.25 2.48
C ALA A 41 23.29 7.12 2.87
N GLY A 42 24.12 8.15 2.71
CA GLY A 42 25.56 8.07 2.94
C GLY A 42 26.22 7.05 2.01
N VAL A 43 25.79 6.99 0.72
CA VAL A 43 26.23 6.00 -0.25
C VAL A 43 26.81 6.72 -1.48
N ALA A 44 27.96 6.24 -1.98
CA ALA A 44 28.59 6.81 -3.16
C ALA A 44 27.77 6.55 -4.43
N LYS A 45 27.81 7.47 -5.39
CA LYS A 45 27.08 7.40 -6.67
C LYS A 45 27.36 6.13 -7.46
N MET A 46 28.62 5.69 -7.51
CA MET A 46 29.01 4.44 -8.16
C MET A 46 28.34 3.21 -7.53
N THR A 47 28.15 3.21 -6.21
CA THR A 47 27.48 2.11 -5.50
C THR A 47 26.00 2.04 -5.87
N LEU A 48 25.32 3.18 -6.04
CA LEU A 48 23.93 3.17 -6.53
C LEU A 48 23.85 2.55 -7.92
N TYR A 49 24.68 3.00 -8.87
CA TYR A 49 24.65 2.50 -10.24
C TYR A 49 25.16 1.05 -10.37
N HIS A 50 25.90 0.54 -9.39
CA HIS A 50 26.20 -0.88 -9.30
C HIS A 50 24.94 -1.72 -9.00
N HIS A 51 24.00 -1.18 -8.21
CA HIS A 51 22.78 -1.89 -7.79
C HIS A 51 21.55 -1.60 -8.66
N PHE A 52 21.46 -0.40 -9.24
CA PHE A 52 20.31 0.09 -9.99
C PHE A 52 20.77 0.86 -11.23
N LYS A 53 20.35 0.44 -12.41
CA LYS A 53 20.72 1.09 -13.69
C LYS A 53 20.10 2.47 -13.85
N SER A 54 19.00 2.75 -13.14
CA SER A 54 18.25 3.99 -13.22
C SER A 54 17.53 4.31 -11.92
N LYS A 55 17.03 5.56 -11.80
CA LYS A 55 16.13 5.95 -10.72
C LYS A 55 14.84 5.12 -10.73
N ASP A 56 14.31 4.80 -11.91
CA ASP A 56 13.09 4.01 -12.05
C ASP A 56 13.26 2.58 -11.52
N GLU A 57 14.43 1.94 -11.73
CA GLU A 57 14.72 0.65 -11.10
C GLU A 57 14.74 0.74 -9.56
N LEU A 58 15.30 1.82 -9.01
CA LEU A 58 15.27 2.07 -7.56
C LEU A 58 13.84 2.28 -7.07
N ILE A 59 13.02 3.05 -7.80
CA ILE A 59 11.60 3.26 -7.48
C ILE A 59 10.86 1.92 -7.48
N VAL A 60 11.02 1.10 -8.51
CA VAL A 60 10.37 -0.23 -8.59
C VAL A 60 10.82 -1.13 -7.44
N ALA A 61 12.11 -1.13 -7.11
CA ALA A 61 12.62 -1.93 -5.98
C ALA A 61 12.06 -1.44 -4.63
N ALA A 62 11.93 -0.13 -4.45
CA ALA A 62 11.32 0.49 -3.28
C ALA A 62 9.83 0.13 -3.17
N LEU A 63 9.07 0.23 -4.26
CA LEU A 63 7.66 -0.16 -4.31
C LEU A 63 7.47 -1.66 -4.02
N ARG A 64 8.30 -2.55 -4.55
CA ARG A 64 8.25 -3.98 -4.24
C ARG A 64 8.46 -4.26 -2.75
N ARG A 65 9.43 -3.59 -2.11
CA ARG A 65 9.64 -3.70 -0.67
C ARG A 65 8.41 -3.20 0.09
N ARG A 66 7.90 -2.03 -0.29
CA ARG A 66 6.70 -1.45 0.32
C ARG A 66 5.48 -2.36 0.17
N ASP A 67 5.29 -2.97 -1.00
CA ASP A 67 4.20 -3.92 -1.27
C ASP A 67 4.25 -5.12 -0.32
N ALA A 68 5.41 -5.78 -0.26
CA ALA A 68 5.58 -6.95 0.59
C ALA A 68 5.32 -6.63 2.07
N ASP A 69 5.93 -5.54 2.58
CA ASP A 69 5.82 -5.16 3.99
C ASP A 69 4.39 -4.72 4.35
N TRP A 70 3.76 -3.91 3.47
CA TRP A 70 2.42 -3.37 3.73
C TRP A 70 1.36 -4.46 3.67
N ARG A 71 1.38 -5.33 2.64
CA ARG A 71 0.42 -6.44 2.53
C ARG A 71 0.57 -7.43 3.67
N ALA A 72 1.79 -7.80 4.04
CA ALA A 72 2.01 -8.69 5.18
C ALA A 72 1.47 -8.08 6.48
N TRP A 73 1.70 -6.80 6.71
CA TRP A 73 1.17 -6.07 7.86
C TRP A 73 -0.36 -6.01 7.81
N PHE A 74 -0.95 -5.55 6.70
CA PHE A 74 -2.39 -5.34 6.55
C PHE A 74 -3.18 -6.65 6.71
N MET A 75 -2.84 -7.66 5.92
CA MET A 75 -3.51 -8.97 5.96
C MET A 75 -3.31 -9.67 7.31
N GLY A 76 -2.12 -9.54 7.90
CA GLY A 76 -1.83 -10.08 9.22
C GLY A 76 -2.63 -9.40 10.33
N ARG A 77 -2.89 -8.07 10.21
CA ARG A 77 -3.75 -7.34 11.16
C ARG A 77 -5.22 -7.72 11.01
N VAL A 78 -5.71 -7.84 9.78
CA VAL A 78 -7.08 -8.29 9.50
C VAL A 78 -7.30 -9.71 10.07
N ALA A 79 -6.39 -10.64 9.79
CA ALA A 79 -6.49 -12.01 10.28
C ALA A 79 -6.45 -12.14 11.82
N LYS A 80 -5.76 -11.22 12.50
CA LYS A 80 -5.70 -11.17 13.97
C LYS A 80 -6.95 -10.58 14.60
N ARG A 81 -7.69 -9.71 13.88
CA ARG A 81 -8.90 -9.06 14.39
C ARG A 81 -10.15 -9.90 14.27
N ALA A 82 -10.19 -10.80 13.28
CA ALA A 82 -11.39 -11.53 12.94
C ALA A 82 -11.10 -13.00 12.63
N ALA A 83 -11.95 -13.89 13.15
CA ALA A 83 -11.82 -15.33 12.97
C ALA A 83 -12.40 -15.79 11.64
N THR A 84 -13.60 -15.29 11.29
CA THR A 84 -14.35 -15.74 10.11
C THR A 84 -14.07 -14.86 8.89
N PRO A 85 -14.18 -15.41 7.66
CA PRO A 85 -14.03 -14.61 6.43
C PRO A 85 -14.99 -13.41 6.35
N ARG A 86 -16.25 -13.57 6.80
CA ARG A 86 -17.22 -12.45 6.84
C ARG A 86 -16.76 -11.33 7.75
N GLU A 87 -16.32 -11.63 8.97
CA GLU A 87 -15.81 -10.63 9.91
C GLU A 87 -14.54 -9.95 9.40
N ARG A 88 -13.71 -10.69 8.64
CA ARG A 88 -12.50 -10.11 8.03
C ARG A 88 -12.80 -9.05 6.98
N LEU A 89 -13.93 -9.16 6.25
CA LEU A 89 -14.37 -8.12 5.33
C LEU A 89 -14.60 -6.78 6.07
N PHE A 90 -15.12 -6.80 7.29
CA PHE A 90 -15.30 -5.61 8.12
C PHE A 90 -13.99 -5.15 8.79
N ALA A 91 -13.20 -6.12 9.29
CA ALA A 91 -11.90 -5.83 9.90
C ALA A 91 -10.92 -5.11 8.95
N VAL A 92 -11.14 -5.17 7.63
CA VAL A 92 -10.43 -4.36 6.61
C VAL A 92 -10.48 -2.88 6.97
N PHE A 93 -11.66 -2.35 7.31
CA PHE A 93 -11.86 -0.93 7.59
C PHE A 93 -11.30 -0.52 8.96
N ASP A 94 -11.36 -1.41 9.95
CA ASP A 94 -10.68 -1.17 11.24
C ASP A 94 -9.17 -1.04 11.06
N VAL A 95 -8.56 -1.90 10.23
CA VAL A 95 -7.12 -1.84 9.94
C VAL A 95 -6.78 -0.63 9.08
N LEU A 96 -7.69 -0.22 8.20
CA LEU A 96 -7.56 1.00 7.41
C LEU A 96 -7.55 2.24 8.32
N GLU A 97 -8.48 2.32 9.29
CA GLU A 97 -8.50 3.41 10.28
C GLU A 97 -7.21 3.42 11.13
N GLU A 98 -6.72 2.25 11.57
CA GLU A 98 -5.44 2.14 12.27
C GLU A 98 -4.29 2.70 11.43
N TRP A 99 -4.27 2.41 10.13
CA TRP A 99 -3.27 2.96 9.23
C TRP A 99 -3.41 4.47 9.05
N PHE A 100 -4.62 4.99 8.92
CA PHE A 100 -4.90 6.43 8.81
C PHE A 100 -4.45 7.22 10.04
N ARG A 101 -4.58 6.64 11.23
CA ARG A 101 -4.17 7.27 12.50
C ARG A 101 -2.66 7.18 12.77
N ASN A 102 -1.90 6.52 11.88
CA ASN A 102 -0.47 6.43 12.05
C ASN A 102 0.19 7.81 11.79
N GLN A 103 1.09 8.23 12.67
CA GLN A 103 1.83 9.50 12.53
C GLN A 103 2.67 9.55 11.25
N ASP A 104 3.11 8.39 10.74
CA ASP A 104 3.86 8.26 9.49
C ASP A 104 2.95 8.01 8.27
N TYR A 105 1.66 8.37 8.34
CA TYR A 105 0.76 8.27 7.19
C TYR A 105 1.08 9.34 6.14
N HIS A 106 1.45 8.89 4.95
CA HIS A 106 1.79 9.74 3.79
C HIS A 106 0.94 9.41 2.55
N GLY A 107 -0.21 8.76 2.73
CA GLY A 107 -1.06 8.36 1.62
C GLY A 107 -0.65 7.03 0.98
N CYS A 108 -1.32 6.71 -0.13
CA CYS A 108 -1.07 5.49 -0.88
C CYS A 108 0.12 5.66 -1.84
N SER A 109 1.27 5.06 -1.50
CA SER A 109 2.47 5.08 -2.35
C SER A 109 2.21 4.60 -3.79
N PHE A 110 1.29 3.66 -3.99
CA PHE A 110 0.97 3.10 -5.30
C PHE A 110 0.04 4.01 -6.10
N GLY A 111 -0.95 4.63 -5.45
CA GLY A 111 -1.80 5.65 -6.07
C GLY A 111 -0.96 6.84 -6.55
N GLN A 112 -0.04 7.32 -5.70
CA GLN A 112 0.89 8.38 -6.05
C GLN A 112 1.81 7.98 -7.21
N ALA A 113 2.37 6.76 -7.20
CA ALA A 113 3.21 6.27 -8.29
C ALA A 113 2.45 6.21 -9.62
N ALA A 114 1.21 5.70 -9.63
CA ALA A 114 0.38 5.65 -10.83
C ALA A 114 0.04 7.06 -11.35
N SER A 115 -0.19 8.03 -10.47
CA SER A 115 -0.48 9.43 -10.83
C SER A 115 0.73 10.15 -11.44
N GLU A 116 1.92 9.90 -10.91
CA GLU A 116 3.16 10.50 -11.41
C GLU A 116 3.67 9.82 -12.71
N PHE A 117 3.45 8.51 -12.88
CA PHE A 117 3.87 7.72 -14.04
C PHE A 117 2.65 7.21 -14.81
N ARG A 118 2.01 8.10 -15.57
CA ARG A 118 0.71 7.87 -16.22
C ARG A 118 0.72 6.86 -17.37
N ASP A 119 1.88 6.59 -17.97
CA ASP A 119 1.97 5.58 -19.04
C ASP A 119 1.79 4.17 -18.46
N PRO A 120 0.73 3.41 -18.84
CA PRO A 120 0.51 2.05 -18.35
C PRO A 120 1.64 1.07 -18.69
N LYS A 121 2.47 1.38 -19.68
CA LYS A 121 3.62 0.56 -20.07
C LYS A 121 4.85 0.84 -19.20
N HIS A 122 4.87 1.96 -18.47
CA HIS A 122 5.99 2.33 -17.62
C HIS A 122 6.15 1.34 -16.44
N ALA A 123 7.39 0.94 -16.13
CA ALA A 123 7.66 -0.07 -15.11
C ALA A 123 7.11 0.30 -13.71
N VAL A 124 7.18 1.58 -13.34
CA VAL A 124 6.65 2.09 -12.07
C VAL A 124 5.13 1.99 -12.02
N HIS A 125 4.44 2.36 -13.13
CA HIS A 125 2.98 2.22 -13.23
C HIS A 125 2.54 0.75 -13.12
N LYS A 126 3.24 -0.16 -13.83
CA LYS A 126 2.97 -1.60 -13.74
C LYS A 126 3.08 -2.12 -12.32
N MET A 127 4.13 -1.72 -11.58
CA MET A 127 4.29 -2.13 -10.18
C MET A 127 3.15 -1.62 -9.30
N ALA A 128 2.68 -0.39 -9.53
CA ALA A 128 1.51 0.15 -8.83
C ALA A 128 0.23 -0.64 -9.16
N SER A 129 0.01 -0.97 -10.43
CA SER A 129 -1.12 -1.79 -10.89
C SER A 129 -1.06 -3.21 -10.31
N GLU A 130 0.12 -3.84 -10.28
CA GLU A 130 0.31 -5.17 -9.67
C GLU A 130 -0.12 -5.19 -8.20
N HIS A 131 0.26 -4.16 -7.41
CA HIS A 131 -0.19 -4.04 -6.03
C HIS A 131 -1.72 -3.97 -5.92
N LYS A 132 -2.37 -3.12 -6.73
CA LYS A 132 -3.84 -2.98 -6.71
C LYS A 132 -4.54 -4.28 -7.09
N GLN A 133 -4.03 -5.00 -8.10
CA GLN A 133 -4.57 -6.31 -8.48
C GLN A 133 -4.43 -7.35 -7.36
N GLN A 134 -3.32 -7.33 -6.60
CA GLN A 134 -3.12 -8.24 -5.48
C GLN A 134 -4.07 -7.91 -4.31
N MET A 135 -4.35 -6.64 -4.05
CA MET A 135 -5.33 -6.24 -3.03
C MET A 135 -6.76 -6.64 -3.44
N LEU A 136 -7.13 -6.41 -4.69
CA LEU A 136 -8.41 -6.87 -5.23
C LEU A 136 -8.54 -8.41 -5.14
N GLY A 137 -7.45 -9.14 -5.44
CA GLY A 137 -7.37 -10.59 -5.26
C GLY A 137 -7.65 -11.02 -3.81
N TYR A 138 -7.07 -10.33 -2.85
CA TYR A 138 -7.31 -10.59 -1.43
C TYR A 138 -8.78 -10.38 -1.02
N PHE A 139 -9.41 -9.31 -1.48
CA PHE A 139 -10.84 -9.07 -1.22
C PHE A 139 -11.72 -10.14 -1.87
N ARG A 140 -11.39 -10.59 -3.09
CA ARG A 140 -12.09 -11.68 -3.76
C ARG A 140 -11.98 -13.00 -3.00
N GLU A 141 -10.81 -13.34 -2.48
CA GLU A 141 -10.60 -14.52 -1.65
C GLU A 141 -11.44 -14.47 -0.38
N LEU A 142 -11.50 -13.33 0.30
CA LEU A 142 -12.35 -13.13 1.48
C LEU A 142 -13.82 -13.25 1.14
N ALA A 143 -14.29 -12.62 0.05
CA ALA A 143 -15.66 -12.66 -0.40
C ALA A 143 -16.11 -14.09 -0.76
N ALA A 144 -15.26 -14.82 -1.49
CA ALA A 144 -15.54 -16.24 -1.82
C ALA A 144 -15.58 -17.12 -0.57
N ALA A 145 -14.63 -16.96 0.34
CA ALA A 145 -14.60 -17.72 1.60
C ALA A 145 -15.75 -17.36 2.53
N ALA A 146 -16.31 -16.15 2.44
CA ALA A 146 -17.51 -15.74 3.17
C ALA A 146 -18.81 -16.29 2.56
N GLY A 147 -18.77 -16.86 1.33
CA GLY A 147 -19.92 -17.42 0.65
C GLY A 147 -20.71 -16.41 -0.18
N ALA A 148 -20.08 -15.34 -0.65
CA ALA A 148 -20.74 -14.36 -1.51
C ALA A 148 -21.22 -14.99 -2.82
N LYS A 149 -22.43 -14.62 -3.29
CA LYS A 149 -23.01 -15.09 -4.56
C LYS A 149 -22.18 -14.67 -5.76
N ASP A 150 -21.63 -13.45 -5.74
CA ASP A 150 -20.70 -12.92 -6.73
C ASP A 150 -19.47 -12.33 -6.01
N PRO A 151 -18.45 -13.17 -5.75
CA PRO A 151 -17.24 -12.72 -5.06
C PRO A 151 -16.45 -11.65 -5.82
N GLU A 152 -16.52 -11.66 -7.15
CA GLU A 152 -15.82 -10.69 -8.00
C GLU A 152 -16.46 -9.30 -7.88
N LEU A 153 -17.78 -9.23 -7.90
CA LEU A 153 -18.52 -7.97 -7.72
C LEU A 153 -18.27 -7.39 -6.32
N LEU A 154 -18.44 -8.22 -5.27
CA LEU A 154 -18.22 -7.79 -3.89
C LEU A 154 -16.79 -7.30 -3.69
N ALA A 155 -15.79 -8.00 -4.22
CA ALA A 155 -14.39 -7.58 -4.13
C ALA A 155 -14.15 -6.20 -4.75
N LYS A 156 -14.73 -5.92 -5.93
CA LYS A 156 -14.64 -4.61 -6.59
C LYS A 156 -15.33 -3.51 -5.79
N GLN A 157 -16.47 -3.81 -5.18
CA GLN A 157 -17.18 -2.86 -4.32
C GLN A 157 -16.36 -2.52 -3.07
N MET A 158 -15.77 -3.54 -2.43
CA MET A 158 -14.88 -3.36 -1.28
C MET A 158 -13.64 -2.53 -1.65
N ASP A 159 -13.01 -2.84 -2.78
CA ASP A 159 -11.85 -2.11 -3.29
C ASP A 159 -12.18 -0.62 -3.54
N LEU A 160 -13.33 -0.33 -4.18
CA LEU A 160 -13.79 1.04 -4.40
C LEU A 160 -14.02 1.81 -3.10
N LEU A 161 -14.57 1.17 -2.05
CA LEU A 161 -14.76 1.80 -0.74
C LEU A 161 -13.42 2.07 -0.05
N VAL A 162 -12.48 1.13 -0.11
CA VAL A 162 -11.13 1.30 0.44
C VAL A 162 -10.37 2.43 -0.27
N GLU A 163 -10.39 2.45 -1.61
CA GLU A 163 -9.72 3.50 -2.39
C GLU A 163 -10.35 4.87 -2.16
N GLY A 164 -11.69 4.93 -2.10
CA GLY A 164 -12.42 6.16 -1.76
C GLY A 164 -12.05 6.70 -0.38
N ALA A 165 -11.96 5.82 0.62
CA ALA A 165 -11.56 6.20 1.97
C ALA A 165 -10.09 6.69 2.02
N ILE A 166 -9.19 6.06 1.26
CA ILE A 166 -7.78 6.49 1.16
C ILE A 166 -7.69 7.91 0.60
N ILE A 167 -8.36 8.18 -0.53
CA ILE A 167 -8.35 9.51 -1.15
C ILE A 167 -8.99 10.56 -0.24
N HIS A 168 -10.11 10.22 0.41
CA HIS A 168 -10.76 11.11 1.37
C HIS A 168 -9.80 11.48 2.52
N MET A 169 -9.14 10.48 3.10
CA MET A 169 -8.14 10.69 4.16
C MET A 169 -6.95 11.53 3.66
N GLU A 170 -6.51 11.36 2.43
CA GLU A 170 -5.41 12.18 1.85
C GLU A 170 -5.79 13.65 1.75
N VAL A 171 -7.04 13.95 1.39
CA VAL A 171 -7.53 15.32 1.15
C VAL A 171 -7.99 16.00 2.43
N PHE A 172 -8.82 15.33 3.24
CA PHE A 172 -9.51 15.95 4.36
C PHE A 172 -8.88 15.66 5.73
N ARG A 173 -7.98 14.66 5.81
CA ARG A 173 -7.31 14.24 7.05
C ARG A 173 -8.26 13.76 8.14
N GLU A 174 -9.34 13.13 7.74
CA GLU A 174 -10.41 12.60 8.62
C GLU A 174 -10.33 11.06 8.66
N PRO A 175 -9.61 10.44 9.63
CA PRO A 175 -9.45 8.99 9.69
C PRO A 175 -10.76 8.24 9.92
N GLU A 176 -11.78 8.91 10.45
CA GLU A 176 -13.13 8.39 10.69
C GLU A 176 -13.85 7.99 9.39
N VAL A 177 -13.39 8.44 8.23
CA VAL A 177 -13.93 8.02 6.92
C VAL A 177 -13.90 6.51 6.73
N ALA A 178 -12.95 5.81 7.37
CA ALA A 178 -12.90 4.35 7.32
C ALA A 178 -14.16 3.70 7.90
N ARG A 179 -14.79 4.30 8.95
CA ARG A 179 -16.04 3.82 9.51
C ARG A 179 -17.24 4.07 8.60
N ILE A 180 -17.25 5.21 7.90
CA ILE A 180 -18.29 5.51 6.90
C ILE A 180 -18.21 4.48 5.76
N ALA A 181 -17.01 4.11 5.34
CA ALA A 181 -16.81 3.08 4.34
C ALA A 181 -17.23 1.68 4.87
N ASP A 182 -16.96 1.36 6.15
CA ASP A 182 -17.42 0.13 6.79
C ASP A 182 -18.95 0.04 6.83
N ASP A 183 -19.65 1.10 7.24
CA ASP A 183 -21.13 1.14 7.25
C ASP A 183 -21.74 0.87 5.86
N ALA A 184 -21.08 1.32 4.80
CA ALA A 184 -21.49 1.02 3.42
C ALA A 184 -21.17 -0.43 3.05
N ALA A 185 -19.98 -0.93 3.42
CA ALA A 185 -19.56 -2.29 3.17
C ALA A 185 -20.46 -3.32 3.85
N GLN A 186 -20.93 -3.06 5.06
CA GLN A 186 -21.84 -3.96 5.78
C GLN A 186 -23.09 -4.26 4.96
N LYS A 187 -23.71 -3.23 4.35
CA LYS A 187 -24.90 -3.38 3.51
C LYS A 187 -24.62 -4.22 2.27
N LEU A 188 -23.46 -3.99 1.62
CA LEU A 188 -23.04 -4.73 0.44
C LEU A 188 -22.74 -6.21 0.77
N VAL A 189 -22.06 -6.46 1.89
CA VAL A 189 -21.75 -7.82 2.35
C VAL A 189 -23.02 -8.57 2.71
N ASP A 190 -23.96 -7.95 3.45
CA ASP A 190 -25.21 -8.59 3.83
C ASP A 190 -26.05 -8.95 2.61
N GLU A 191 -26.14 -8.08 1.61
CA GLU A 191 -26.83 -8.35 0.33
C GLU A 191 -26.13 -9.48 -0.45
N ALA A 192 -24.81 -9.47 -0.51
CA ALA A 192 -24.04 -10.46 -1.26
C ALA A 192 -24.10 -11.88 -0.64
N LEU A 193 -24.35 -11.97 0.68
CA LEU A 193 -24.42 -13.23 1.44
C LEU A 193 -25.85 -13.72 1.64
N SER A 194 -26.87 -12.90 1.40
CA SER A 194 -28.29 -13.27 1.50
C SER A 194 -28.73 -14.16 0.34
#